data_24a284a299da7173507f5bcd404c0c76
#
_entry.id   24a284a299da7173507f5bcd404c0c76
#
_cell.length_a   1.000
_cell.length_b   1.000
_cell.length_c   1.000
_cell.angle_alpha   90.00
_cell.angle_beta   90.00
_cell.angle_gamma   90.00
#
_symmetry.space_group_name_H-M   'P 1'
#
loop_
_entity.id
_entity.type
_entity.pdbx_description
1 polymer ?
#
loop_
_entity_poly.entity_id
_entity_poly.type
_entity_poly.pdbx_seq_one_letter_code
_entity_poly.pdbx_strand_id
1 'polypeptide(L)'
;NKANQATYERLQLLAKAVLTAGYSVIVDVTFLKKLQRARLRCLAAELSAPLVILDFQVAEAELRRRIQQRATEGIDISEANMTVLDYQLAEQQPLSEEERALALTVWPDTMPAEVTERLSERGYDRNQSRFDS
;
A
#
# COMPACT_ATOMS: atom_id res chain seq x y z
N ASN A 1 -11.65 15.65 0.25
CA ASN A 1 -12.55 15.21 1.30
C ASN A 1 -11.81 15.21 2.64
N LYS A 2 -12.25 16.07 3.60
CA LYS A 2 -11.58 16.27 4.90
C LYS A 2 -11.43 14.96 5.71
N ALA A 3 -12.41 14.06 5.62
CA ALA A 3 -12.37 12.77 6.33
C ALA A 3 -11.20 11.90 5.85
N ASN A 4 -10.93 11.84 4.55
CA ASN A 4 -9.81 11.10 4.00
C ASN A 4 -8.46 11.71 4.45
N GLN A 5 -8.35 13.02 4.46
CA GLN A 5 -7.12 13.68 4.90
C GLN A 5 -6.80 13.36 6.37
N ALA A 6 -7.79 13.46 7.25
CA ALA A 6 -7.63 13.11 8.68
C ALA A 6 -7.19 11.65 8.87
N THR A 7 -7.73 10.72 8.07
CA THR A 7 -7.33 9.31 8.11
C THR A 7 -5.85 9.13 7.75
N TYR A 8 -5.39 9.78 6.68
CA TYR A 8 -3.99 9.67 6.27
C TYR A 8 -3.02 10.34 7.26
N GLU A 9 -3.40 11.47 7.84
CA GLU A 9 -2.63 12.10 8.91
C GLU A 9 -2.50 11.18 10.13
N ARG A 10 -3.59 10.51 10.49
CA ARG A 10 -3.58 9.51 11.57
C ARG A 10 -2.66 8.33 11.28
N LEU A 11 -2.73 7.78 10.06
CA LEU A 11 -1.85 6.69 9.61
C LEU A 11 -0.38 7.10 9.69
N GLN A 12 -0.05 8.31 9.26
CA GLN A 12 1.31 8.85 9.32
C GLN A 12 1.81 8.97 10.76
N LEU A 13 0.99 9.47 11.69
CA LEU A 13 1.32 9.57 13.11
C LEU A 13 1.56 8.19 13.73
N LEU A 14 0.71 7.22 13.42
CA LEU A 14 0.84 5.84 13.91
C LEU A 14 2.10 5.19 13.35
N ALA A 15 2.38 5.34 12.05
CA ALA A 15 3.59 4.84 11.42
C ALA A 15 4.83 5.42 12.08
N LYS A 16 4.86 6.72 12.35
CA LYS A 16 5.95 7.39 13.06
C LYS A 16 6.16 6.81 14.45
N ALA A 17 5.11 6.61 15.22
CA ALA A 17 5.18 6.05 16.55
C ALA A 17 5.76 4.62 16.55
N VAL A 18 5.30 3.76 15.64
CA VAL A 18 5.76 2.37 15.50
C VAL A 18 7.23 2.31 15.09
N LEU A 19 7.62 3.09 14.08
CA LEU A 19 9.01 3.17 13.60
C LEU A 19 9.94 3.72 14.66
N THR A 20 9.53 4.75 15.40
CA THR A 20 10.32 5.34 16.50
C THR A 20 10.52 4.35 17.63
N ALA A 21 9.55 3.45 17.87
CA ALA A 21 9.68 2.37 18.83
C ALA A 21 10.60 1.22 18.36
N GLY A 22 11.12 1.26 17.12
CA GLY A 22 12.05 0.28 16.57
C GLY A 22 11.39 -0.88 15.83
N TYR A 23 10.09 -0.79 15.56
CA TYR A 23 9.35 -1.83 14.83
C TYR A 23 9.16 -1.49 13.36
N SER A 24 9.04 -2.50 12.52
CA SER A 24 8.61 -2.34 11.14
C SER A 24 7.12 -2.02 11.08
N VAL A 25 6.71 -1.26 10.06
CA VAL A 25 5.31 -0.91 9.84
C VAL A 25 4.89 -1.22 8.41
N ILE A 26 3.69 -1.76 8.25
CA ILE A 26 3.04 -1.91 6.96
C ILE A 26 1.86 -0.92 6.93
N VAL A 27 1.84 -0.06 5.93
CA VAL A 27 0.72 0.85 5.67
C VAL A 27 -0.07 0.30 4.49
N ASP A 28 -1.22 -0.31 4.80
CA ASP A 28 -2.14 -0.87 3.79
C ASP A 28 -3.24 0.15 3.49
N VAL A 29 -3.20 0.69 2.29
CA VAL A 29 -4.13 1.72 1.83
C VAL A 29 -4.44 1.57 0.35
N THR A 30 -5.68 1.88 -0.02
CA THR A 30 -6.16 1.82 -1.39
C THR A 30 -6.03 3.19 -2.06
N PHE A 31 -5.51 3.25 -3.29
CA PHE A 31 -5.44 4.45 -4.14
C PHE A 31 -4.76 5.65 -3.49
N LEU A 32 -3.59 5.42 -2.91
CA LEU A 32 -2.81 6.45 -2.25
C LEU A 32 -2.40 7.57 -3.24
N LYS A 33 -2.75 8.81 -2.92
CA LYS A 33 -2.37 9.96 -3.73
C LYS A 33 -0.87 10.24 -3.64
N LYS A 34 -0.30 10.80 -4.71
CA LYS A 34 1.13 11.15 -4.78
C LYS A 34 1.62 11.93 -3.56
N LEU A 35 0.84 12.90 -3.09
CA LEU A 35 1.19 13.70 -1.92
C LEU A 35 1.27 12.85 -0.64
N GLN A 36 0.37 11.90 -0.47
CA GLN A 36 0.34 11.02 0.70
C GLN A 36 1.54 10.07 0.70
N ARG A 37 1.87 9.50 -0.47
CA ARG A 37 3.07 8.69 -0.63
C ARG A 37 4.35 9.48 -0.37
N ALA A 38 4.41 10.72 -0.86
CA ALA A 38 5.54 11.61 -0.63
C ALA A 38 5.76 11.88 0.88
N ARG A 39 4.69 12.09 1.63
CA ARG A 39 4.76 12.27 3.10
C ARG A 39 5.30 11.04 3.82
N LEU A 40 4.88 9.83 3.42
CA LEU A 40 5.40 8.59 3.99
C LEU A 40 6.88 8.37 3.62
N ARG A 41 7.27 8.72 2.40
CA ARG A 41 8.68 8.68 1.97
C ARG A 41 9.55 9.66 2.79
N CYS A 42 9.07 10.88 2.99
CA CYS A 42 9.76 11.85 3.85
C CYS A 42 9.90 11.34 5.30
N LEU A 43 8.84 10.75 5.85
CA LEU A 43 8.89 10.16 7.19
C LEU A 43 9.93 9.04 7.28
N ALA A 44 9.96 8.14 6.30
CA ALA A 44 10.94 7.07 6.26
C ALA A 44 12.38 7.61 6.18
N ALA A 45 12.62 8.62 5.34
CA ALA A 45 13.91 9.28 5.23
C ALA A 45 14.32 9.98 6.54
N GLU A 46 13.41 10.71 7.17
CA GLU A 46 13.61 11.39 8.44
C GLU A 46 14.05 10.43 9.57
N LEU A 47 13.46 9.24 9.59
CA LEU A 47 13.75 8.20 10.58
C LEU A 47 14.83 7.20 10.11
N SER A 48 15.45 7.44 8.98
CA SER A 48 16.41 6.50 8.35
C SER A 48 15.87 5.07 8.21
N ALA A 49 14.56 4.96 8.00
CA ALA A 49 13.89 3.68 7.80
C ALA A 49 13.90 3.30 6.32
N PRO A 50 14.33 2.09 5.95
CA PRO A 50 14.18 1.59 4.60
C PRO A 50 12.71 1.56 4.20
N LEU A 51 12.39 1.87 2.92
CA LEU A 51 11.02 1.88 2.43
C LEU A 51 10.91 1.07 1.14
N VAL A 52 9.88 0.26 1.06
CA VAL A 52 9.47 -0.43 -0.16
C VAL A 52 7.98 -0.18 -0.42
N ILE A 53 7.63 -0.04 -1.68
CA ILE A 53 6.24 0.07 -2.12
C ILE A 53 5.86 -1.28 -2.75
N LEU A 54 4.87 -1.97 -2.19
CA LEU A 54 4.25 -3.12 -2.83
C LEU A 54 3.14 -2.61 -3.74
N ASP A 55 3.39 -2.62 -5.04
CA ASP A 55 2.45 -2.15 -6.04
C ASP A 55 1.61 -3.31 -6.56
N PHE A 56 0.43 -3.48 -5.97
CA PHE A 56 -0.51 -4.54 -6.34
C PHE A 56 -1.26 -4.16 -7.62
N GLN A 57 -0.96 -4.88 -8.69
CA GLN A 57 -1.59 -4.70 -9.98
C GLN A 57 -2.69 -5.73 -10.19
N VAL A 58 -3.88 -5.27 -10.51
CA VAL A 58 -5.02 -6.12 -10.88
C VAL A 58 -5.69 -5.52 -12.11
N ALA A 59 -5.97 -6.35 -13.11
CA ALA A 59 -6.70 -5.89 -14.29
C ALA A 59 -8.09 -5.36 -13.88
N GLU A 60 -8.51 -4.24 -14.47
CA GLU A 60 -9.82 -3.63 -14.18
C GLU A 60 -10.97 -4.61 -14.35
N ALA A 61 -10.95 -5.43 -15.40
CA ALA A 61 -11.94 -6.46 -15.63
C ALA A 61 -12.06 -7.45 -14.46
N GLU A 62 -10.95 -7.82 -13.86
CA GLU A 62 -10.92 -8.71 -12.69
C GLU A 62 -11.47 -8.02 -11.45
N LEU A 63 -11.17 -6.74 -11.23
CA LEU A 63 -11.75 -5.95 -10.13
C LEU A 63 -13.28 -5.89 -10.25
N ARG A 64 -13.80 -5.59 -11.45
CA ARG A 64 -15.23 -5.55 -11.72
C ARG A 64 -15.87 -6.91 -11.52
N ARG A 65 -15.23 -7.98 -11.99
CA ARG A 65 -15.70 -9.37 -11.80
C ARG A 65 -15.82 -9.72 -10.32
N ARG A 66 -14.82 -9.39 -9.51
CA ARG A 66 -14.82 -9.63 -8.05
C ARG A 66 -15.95 -8.89 -7.34
N ILE A 67 -16.21 -7.65 -7.73
CA ILE A 67 -17.33 -6.87 -7.20
C ILE A 67 -18.66 -7.54 -7.53
N GLN A 68 -18.86 -7.93 -8.80
CA GLN A 68 -20.09 -8.60 -9.24
C GLN A 68 -20.29 -9.94 -8.52
N GLN A 69 -19.24 -10.74 -8.37
CA GLN A 69 -19.32 -12.02 -7.67
C GLN A 69 -19.76 -11.84 -6.21
N ARG A 70 -19.21 -10.88 -5.50
CA ARG A 70 -19.64 -10.57 -4.12
C ARG A 70 -21.11 -10.14 -4.06
N ALA A 71 -21.60 -9.44 -5.08
CA ALA A 71 -23.02 -9.05 -5.18
C ALA A 71 -23.93 -10.27 -5.26
N THR A 72 -23.55 -11.29 -6.02
CA THR A 72 -24.32 -12.55 -6.16
C THR A 72 -24.27 -13.42 -4.91
N GLU A 73 -23.25 -13.29 -4.09
CA GLU A 73 -23.09 -14.01 -2.83
C GLU A 73 -23.84 -13.36 -1.64
N GLY A 74 -24.67 -12.32 -1.90
CA GLY A 74 -25.52 -11.67 -0.88
C GLY A 74 -24.77 -10.76 0.08
N ILE A 75 -23.51 -10.50 -0.15
CA ILE A 75 -22.75 -9.46 0.52
C ILE A 75 -23.12 -8.15 -0.17
N ASP A 76 -23.93 -7.35 0.49
CA ASP A 76 -24.57 -6.13 0.02
C ASP A 76 -23.64 -5.25 -0.84
N ILE A 77 -23.71 -5.43 -2.16
CA ILE A 77 -22.92 -4.65 -3.12
C ILE A 77 -23.91 -4.02 -4.10
N SER A 78 -24.29 -2.83 -3.75
CA SER A 78 -25.07 -1.94 -4.57
C SER A 78 -24.27 -1.40 -5.76
N GLU A 79 -24.98 -0.83 -6.74
CA GLU A 79 -24.37 -0.01 -7.81
C GLU A 79 -23.39 1.04 -7.26
N ALA A 80 -23.57 1.45 -6.00
CA ALA A 80 -22.66 2.33 -5.28
C ALA A 80 -21.19 1.82 -5.27
N ASN A 81 -20.94 0.52 -5.19
CA ASN A 81 -19.57 -0.01 -5.17
C ASN A 81 -18.90 0.06 -6.54
N MET A 82 -19.65 -0.10 -7.61
CA MET A 82 -19.13 0.10 -8.98
C MET A 82 -18.79 1.58 -9.20
N THR A 83 -19.65 2.48 -8.77
CA THR A 83 -19.42 3.92 -8.85
C THR A 83 -18.21 4.35 -8.01
N VAL A 84 -18.02 3.77 -6.83
CA VAL A 84 -16.84 3.99 -6.00
C VAL A 84 -15.57 3.50 -6.70
N LEU A 85 -15.61 2.32 -7.34
CA LEU A 85 -14.47 1.82 -8.11
C LEU A 85 -14.12 2.77 -9.26
N ASP A 86 -15.11 3.19 -10.04
CA ASP A 86 -14.90 4.12 -11.16
C ASP A 86 -14.28 5.44 -10.68
N TYR A 87 -14.78 5.98 -9.58
CA TYR A 87 -14.21 7.18 -8.96
C TYR A 87 -12.76 6.95 -8.51
N GLN A 88 -12.48 5.83 -7.87
CA GLN A 88 -11.14 5.51 -7.39
C GLN A 88 -10.14 5.31 -8.54
N LEU A 89 -10.56 4.63 -9.61
CA LEU A 89 -9.74 4.45 -10.82
C LEU A 89 -9.43 5.81 -11.49
N ALA A 90 -10.41 6.70 -11.55
CA ALA A 90 -10.23 8.04 -12.11
C ALA A 90 -9.31 8.93 -11.26
N GLU A 91 -9.33 8.77 -9.94
CA GLU A 91 -8.51 9.52 -8.98
C GLU A 91 -7.12 8.89 -8.76
N GLN A 92 -6.87 7.73 -9.34
CA GLN A 92 -5.59 7.04 -9.19
C GLN A 92 -4.43 7.88 -9.72
N GLN A 93 -3.42 8.07 -8.90
CA GLN A 93 -2.19 8.75 -9.27
C GLN A 93 -1.06 7.73 -9.42
N PRO A 94 -0.55 7.48 -10.64
CA PRO A 94 0.48 6.48 -10.87
C PRO A 94 1.77 6.80 -10.11
N LEU A 95 2.57 5.77 -9.89
CA LEU A 95 3.88 5.92 -9.27
C LEU A 95 4.79 6.79 -10.14
N SER A 96 5.52 7.70 -9.52
CA SER A 96 6.58 8.45 -10.16
C SER A 96 7.77 7.55 -10.50
N GLU A 97 8.68 8.03 -11.30
CA GLU A 97 9.91 7.29 -11.66
C GLU A 97 10.75 6.95 -10.41
N GLU A 98 10.88 7.89 -9.49
CA GLU A 98 11.55 7.67 -8.20
C GLU A 98 10.84 6.64 -7.33
N GLU A 99 9.51 6.65 -7.31
CA GLU A 99 8.71 5.67 -6.58
C GLU A 99 8.82 4.27 -7.19
N ARG A 100 8.88 4.16 -8.52
CA ARG A 100 9.07 2.87 -9.20
C ARG A 100 10.39 2.20 -8.83
N ALA A 101 11.44 2.97 -8.61
CA ALA A 101 12.72 2.42 -8.12
C ALA A 101 12.59 1.76 -6.74
N LEU A 102 11.63 2.20 -5.92
CA LEU A 102 11.33 1.64 -4.60
C LEU A 102 10.22 0.57 -4.63
N ALA A 103 9.58 0.37 -5.78
CA ALA A 103 8.42 -0.50 -5.91
C ALA A 103 8.79 -1.94 -6.26
N LEU A 104 7.99 -2.86 -5.72
CA LEU A 104 7.88 -4.24 -6.15
C LEU A 104 6.48 -4.46 -6.71
N THR A 105 6.38 -4.81 -7.98
CA THR A 105 5.09 -5.13 -8.58
C THR A 105 4.62 -6.51 -8.15
N VAL A 106 3.40 -6.60 -7.68
CA VAL A 106 2.75 -7.83 -7.23
C VAL A 106 1.51 -8.06 -8.09
N TRP A 107 1.48 -9.19 -8.78
CA TRP A 107 0.35 -9.63 -9.61
C TRP A 107 -0.52 -10.63 -8.86
N PRO A 108 -1.78 -10.90 -9.30
CA PRO A 108 -2.66 -11.86 -8.63
C PRO A 108 -2.08 -13.28 -8.54
N ASP A 109 -1.21 -13.66 -9.46
CA ASP A 109 -0.52 -14.94 -9.52
C ASP A 109 0.86 -14.94 -8.85
N THR A 110 1.32 -13.79 -8.37
CA THR A 110 2.58 -13.70 -7.62
C THR A 110 2.45 -14.42 -6.29
N MET A 111 3.31 -15.41 -6.06
CA MET A 111 3.31 -16.16 -4.82
C MET A 111 3.91 -15.33 -3.66
N PRO A 112 3.40 -15.48 -2.43
CA PRO A 112 3.96 -14.78 -1.27
C PRO A 112 5.46 -15.04 -1.06
N ALA A 113 5.93 -16.23 -1.38
CA ALA A 113 7.35 -16.58 -1.30
C ALA A 113 8.24 -15.74 -2.24
N GLU A 114 7.74 -15.41 -3.45
CA GLU A 114 8.46 -14.55 -4.40
C GLU A 114 8.58 -13.12 -3.86
N VAL A 115 7.54 -12.62 -3.21
CA VAL A 115 7.58 -11.28 -2.59
C VAL A 115 8.62 -11.28 -1.47
N THR A 116 8.63 -12.30 -0.63
CA THR A 116 9.61 -12.45 0.47
C THR A 116 11.03 -12.51 -0.07
N GLU A 117 11.28 -13.28 -1.13
CA GLU A 117 12.59 -13.38 -1.76
C GLU A 117 13.08 -12.03 -2.31
N ARG A 118 12.22 -11.34 -3.06
CA ARG A 118 12.53 -10.00 -3.59
C ARG A 118 12.79 -8.97 -2.48
N LEU A 119 12.07 -9.06 -1.36
CA LEU A 119 12.32 -8.22 -0.19
C LEU A 119 13.69 -8.52 0.43
N SER A 120 14.05 -9.79 0.57
CA SER A 120 15.37 -10.21 1.07
C SER A 120 16.50 -9.72 0.19
N GLU A 121 16.37 -9.83 -1.14
CA GLU A 121 17.34 -9.29 -2.11
C GLU A 121 17.57 -7.78 -1.96
N ARG A 122 16.58 -7.05 -1.48
CA ARG A 122 16.68 -5.61 -1.18
C ARG A 122 17.12 -5.31 0.26
N GLY A 123 17.49 -6.31 1.04
CA GLY A 123 17.97 -6.15 2.43
C GLY A 123 16.86 -6.08 3.48
N TYR A 124 15.63 -6.43 3.12
CA TYR A 124 14.53 -6.54 4.08
C TYR A 124 14.44 -7.97 4.61
N ASP A 125 15.32 -8.33 5.54
CA ASP A 125 15.32 -9.66 6.16
C ASP A 125 14.47 -9.70 7.43
N ARG A 126 13.78 -10.84 7.63
CA ARG A 126 12.99 -11.13 8.84
C ARG A 126 13.83 -11.16 10.12
N ASN A 127 15.14 -11.28 10.01
CA ASN A 127 16.05 -11.56 11.12
C ASN A 127 16.97 -10.39 11.51
N GLN A 128 16.77 -9.20 10.98
CA GLN A 128 17.39 -8.04 11.61
C GLN A 128 16.52 -7.57 12.78
N SER A 129 16.35 -8.44 13.78
CA SER A 129 16.04 -7.98 15.12
C SER A 129 17.23 -7.13 15.58
N ARG A 130 17.09 -5.82 15.46
CA ARG A 130 17.98 -4.87 16.14
C ARG A 130 17.76 -4.97 17.65
N PHE A 131 18.11 -6.10 18.20
CA PHE A 131 18.36 -6.27 19.62
C PHE A 131 19.80 -6.72 19.79
N ASP A 132 20.74 -5.90 19.30
CA ASP A 132 22.11 -5.92 19.74
C ASP A 132 22.48 -4.50 20.13
N SER A 133 22.47 -4.30 21.40
CA SER A 133 23.21 -3.23 22.03
C SER A 133 23.63 -3.65 23.40
#